data_f7133d1e4c26e7d95f7d1245afdef2d7
#
_entry.id   f7133d1e4c26e7d95f7d1245afdef2d7
#
_cell.length_a   1.000
_cell.length_b   1.000
_cell.length_c   1.000
_cell.angle_alpha   90.00
_cell.angle_beta   90.00
_cell.angle_gamma   90.00
#
_symmetry.space_group_name_H-M   'P 1'
#
loop_
_entity.id
_entity.type
_entity.pdbx_description
1 polymer ?
#
loop_
_entity_poly.entity_id
_entity_poly.type
_entity_poly.pdbx_seq_one_letter_code
_entity_poly.pdbx_strand_id
1 'polypeptide(L)'
;VLTLNDMFYISGTRSFKRDSDDAEGDYGSKNISLYYSIPWKNYLLTLSGSKYSYHQTVAGAFESYTYSGESQQMKANLSRLLSRGSLHKTYVNAALWTKKSHNYINDTEIEVQRRRTAGWEVGLNHTQYIGETVLQLFANYKRGTGGNKSLPAPEEAFGEGTSRMQIFTAGIDFTYPFTIGNQPFRFNTSWNGQWNGTPLTQQDKLSIGGR
;
A
#
# COMPACT_ATOMS: atom_id res chain seq x y z
N VAL A 1 -2.59 -24.71 -7.72
CA VAL A 1 -3.96 -24.79 -7.20
C VAL A 1 -4.02 -26.03 -6.30
N LEU A 2 -4.03 -25.81 -5.01
CA LEU A 2 -4.23 -26.86 -4.03
C LEU A 2 -5.73 -27.19 -3.92
N THR A 3 -6.10 -28.20 -3.19
CA THR A 3 -7.48 -28.71 -3.09
C THR A 3 -8.52 -27.74 -2.54
N LEU A 4 -8.07 -26.56 -2.04
CA LEU A 4 -8.91 -25.53 -1.39
C LEU A 4 -9.37 -24.40 -2.33
N ASN A 5 -9.13 -24.51 -3.65
CA ASN A 5 -9.36 -23.43 -4.61
C ASN A 5 -8.60 -22.14 -4.24
N ASP A 6 -7.43 -22.30 -3.65
CA ASP A 6 -6.52 -21.24 -3.24
C ASP A 6 -5.72 -20.69 -4.42
N MET A 7 -5.19 -19.48 -4.24
CA MET A 7 -4.33 -18.82 -5.22
C MET A 7 -3.03 -18.40 -4.55
N PHE A 8 -1.91 -18.80 -5.14
CA PHE A 8 -0.58 -18.34 -4.76
C PHE A 8 0.04 -17.56 -5.92
N TYR A 9 0.59 -16.38 -5.62
CA TYR A 9 1.27 -15.55 -6.58
C TYR A 9 2.58 -15.03 -5.97
N ILE A 10 3.66 -15.10 -6.74
CA ILE A 10 4.95 -14.51 -6.43
C ILE A 10 5.39 -13.63 -7.58
N SER A 11 5.90 -12.44 -7.29
CA SER A 11 6.50 -11.58 -8.28
C SER A 11 7.82 -11.02 -7.77
N GLY A 12 8.78 -10.84 -8.69
CA GLY A 12 10.06 -10.22 -8.42
C GLY A 12 10.42 -9.24 -9.53
N THR A 13 10.89 -8.07 -9.15
CA THR A 13 11.43 -7.07 -10.08
C THR A 13 12.81 -6.64 -9.59
N ARG A 14 13.72 -6.41 -10.54
CA ARG A 14 15.05 -5.88 -10.28
C ARG A 14 15.41 -4.88 -11.37
N SER A 15 15.96 -3.73 -10.97
CA SER A 15 16.59 -2.83 -11.94
C SER A 15 17.92 -3.39 -12.39
N PHE A 16 18.24 -3.22 -13.67
CA PHE A 16 19.53 -3.54 -14.25
C PHE A 16 20.19 -2.24 -14.69
N LYS A 17 21.46 -2.04 -14.31
CA LYS A 17 22.28 -0.96 -14.82
C LYS A 17 22.58 -1.24 -16.30
N ARG A 18 22.50 -0.22 -17.13
CA ARG A 18 22.97 -0.29 -18.51
C ARG A 18 24.41 0.18 -18.54
N ASP A 19 25.32 -0.60 -19.09
CA ASP A 19 26.77 -0.36 -19.11
C ASP A 19 27.25 0.91 -19.86
N SER A 20 26.33 1.77 -20.30
CA SER A 20 26.66 2.94 -21.16
C SER A 20 26.76 4.28 -20.41
N ASP A 21 26.55 4.33 -19.09
CA ASP A 21 26.55 5.57 -18.33
C ASP A 21 27.71 5.59 -17.32
N ASP A 22 28.90 5.95 -17.80
CA ASP A 22 30.11 6.09 -16.99
C ASP A 22 30.10 7.30 -16.02
N ALA A 23 29.04 8.13 -16.03
CA ALA A 23 28.99 9.39 -15.28
C ALA A 23 28.05 9.38 -14.06
N GLU A 24 27.16 8.40 -13.93
CA GLU A 24 26.26 8.31 -12.78
C GLU A 24 26.64 7.15 -11.87
N GLY A 25 26.68 7.41 -10.56
CA GLY A 25 27.01 6.45 -9.52
C GLY A 25 26.15 5.19 -9.58
N ASP A 26 26.57 4.14 -8.91
CA ASP A 26 25.85 2.87 -8.85
C ASP A 26 24.47 3.04 -8.20
N TYR A 27 23.43 2.55 -8.87
CA TYR A 27 22.06 2.55 -8.35
C TYR A 27 21.35 1.25 -8.71
N GLY A 28 20.45 0.82 -7.83
CA GLY A 28 19.68 -0.36 -8.09
C GLY A 28 18.49 -0.50 -7.15
N SER A 29 17.49 -1.25 -7.61
CA SER A 29 16.35 -1.59 -6.78
C SER A 29 15.94 -3.04 -7.00
N LYS A 30 15.39 -3.65 -5.95
CA LYS A 30 14.85 -5.00 -5.98
C LYS A 30 13.54 -5.03 -5.20
N ASN A 31 12.51 -5.62 -5.79
CA ASN A 31 11.25 -5.87 -5.11
C ASN A 31 10.87 -7.34 -5.23
N ILE A 32 10.41 -7.93 -4.14
CA ILE A 32 9.81 -9.27 -4.10
C ILE A 32 8.47 -9.13 -3.41
N SER A 33 7.42 -9.68 -4.01
CA SER A 33 6.07 -9.70 -3.45
C SER A 33 5.49 -11.11 -3.48
N LEU A 34 4.82 -11.47 -2.39
CA LEU A 34 4.11 -12.73 -2.19
C LEU A 34 2.65 -12.43 -1.92
N TYR A 35 1.77 -13.22 -2.49
CA TYR A 35 0.34 -13.17 -2.27
C TYR A 35 -0.21 -14.59 -2.18
N TYR A 36 -1.03 -14.85 -1.16
CA TYR A 36 -1.72 -16.10 -0.98
C TYR A 36 -3.14 -15.86 -0.53
N SER A 37 -4.11 -16.48 -1.18
CA SER A 37 -5.52 -16.35 -0.82
C SER A 37 -6.23 -17.68 -0.73
N ILE A 38 -7.10 -17.80 0.27
CA ILE A 38 -7.91 -18.99 0.55
C ILE A 38 -9.38 -18.56 0.63
N PRO A 39 -10.23 -18.96 -0.32
CA PRO A 39 -11.67 -18.76 -0.21
C PRO A 39 -12.29 -19.86 0.70
N TRP A 40 -13.20 -19.44 1.57
CA TRP A 40 -13.99 -20.35 2.39
C TRP A 40 -15.41 -19.83 2.56
N LYS A 41 -16.36 -20.44 1.88
CA LYS A 41 -17.76 -19.97 1.82
C LYS A 41 -17.83 -18.49 1.41
N ASN A 42 -18.34 -17.63 2.30
CA ASN A 42 -18.45 -16.18 2.09
C ASN A 42 -17.22 -15.40 2.59
N TYR A 43 -16.16 -16.11 2.97
CA TYR A 43 -14.91 -15.52 3.46
C TYR A 43 -13.79 -15.68 2.45
N LEU A 44 -12.88 -14.73 2.42
CA LEU A 44 -11.61 -14.79 1.70
C LEU A 44 -10.51 -14.33 2.66
N LEU A 45 -9.64 -15.26 3.05
CA LEU A 45 -8.41 -14.93 3.75
C LEU A 45 -7.32 -14.63 2.73
N THR A 46 -6.67 -13.49 2.88
CA THR A 46 -5.55 -13.06 2.03
C THR A 46 -4.34 -12.76 2.88
N LEU A 47 -3.22 -13.39 2.58
CA LEU A 47 -1.91 -13.09 3.16
C LEU A 47 -1.04 -12.47 2.08
N SER A 48 -0.46 -11.32 2.37
CA SER A 48 0.46 -10.64 1.47
C SER A 48 1.71 -10.20 2.20
N GLY A 49 2.83 -10.23 1.48
CA GLY A 49 4.12 -9.75 1.96
C GLY A 49 4.92 -9.16 0.82
N SER A 50 5.67 -8.10 1.10
CA SER A 50 6.60 -7.52 0.15
C SER A 50 7.89 -7.09 0.85
N LYS A 51 8.98 -7.21 0.12
CA LYS A 51 10.29 -6.70 0.50
C LYS A 51 10.84 -5.89 -0.66
N TYR A 52 11.16 -4.62 -0.38
CA TYR A 52 11.76 -3.69 -1.32
C TYR A 52 13.10 -3.25 -0.76
N SER A 53 14.13 -3.24 -1.60
CA SER A 53 15.45 -2.71 -1.28
C SER A 53 15.95 -1.85 -2.44
N TYR A 54 16.69 -0.82 -2.12
CA TYR A 54 17.33 0.06 -3.09
C TYR A 54 18.70 0.51 -2.59
N HIS A 55 19.56 0.89 -3.52
CA HIS A 55 20.81 1.59 -3.27
C HIS A 55 21.02 2.64 -4.36
N GLN A 56 21.66 3.72 -4.00
CA GLN A 56 22.03 4.82 -4.89
C GLN A 56 23.33 5.46 -4.40
N THR A 57 24.30 5.58 -5.27
CA THR A 57 25.52 6.34 -4.99
C THR A 57 25.27 7.81 -5.30
N VAL A 58 25.54 8.67 -4.31
CA VAL A 58 25.42 10.12 -4.40
C VAL A 58 26.82 10.71 -4.33
N ALA A 59 27.17 11.49 -5.34
CA ALA A 59 28.44 12.21 -5.35
C ALA A 59 28.43 13.33 -4.31
N GLY A 60 29.36 13.29 -3.37
CA GLY A 60 29.64 14.36 -2.43
C GLY A 60 30.78 15.26 -2.92
N ALA A 61 31.10 16.32 -2.19
CA ALA A 61 32.13 17.28 -2.56
C ALA A 61 33.55 16.69 -2.58
N PHE A 62 33.83 15.66 -1.76
CA PHE A 62 35.15 15.04 -1.61
C PHE A 62 35.12 13.52 -1.77
N GLU A 63 34.01 12.88 -1.56
CA GLU A 63 33.84 11.44 -1.69
C GLU A 63 32.38 11.10 -2.06
N SER A 64 32.17 9.89 -2.61
CA SER A 64 30.84 9.41 -2.94
C SER A 64 30.24 8.62 -1.78
N TYR A 65 28.95 8.81 -1.51
CA TYR A 65 28.21 8.12 -0.45
C TYR A 65 27.19 7.17 -1.06
N THR A 66 27.14 5.94 -0.56
CA THR A 66 26.08 5.00 -0.93
C THR A 66 24.93 5.12 0.04
N TYR A 67 23.80 5.64 -0.45
CA TYR A 67 22.54 5.66 0.28
C TYR A 67 21.72 4.42 -0.09
N SER A 68 21.33 3.63 0.90
CA SER A 68 20.53 2.42 0.67
C SER A 68 19.38 2.30 1.67
N GLY A 69 18.40 1.50 1.31
CA GLY A 69 17.27 1.26 2.20
C GLY A 69 16.58 -0.05 1.93
N GLU A 70 15.95 -0.57 2.98
CA GLU A 70 15.11 -1.76 2.94
C GLU A 70 13.77 -1.48 3.57
N SER A 71 12.69 -1.92 2.92
CA SER A 71 11.33 -1.87 3.44
C SER A 71 10.69 -3.24 3.34
N GLN A 72 10.03 -3.67 4.41
CA GLN A 72 9.25 -4.90 4.48
C GLN A 72 7.83 -4.59 4.94
N GLN A 73 6.85 -5.20 4.28
CA GLN A 73 5.46 -5.08 4.66
C GLN A 73 4.81 -6.46 4.65
N MET A 74 3.98 -6.72 5.66
CA MET A 74 3.14 -7.92 5.74
C MET A 74 1.72 -7.51 6.11
N LYS A 75 0.73 -8.19 5.52
CA LYS A 75 -0.69 -7.97 5.79
C LYS A 75 -1.44 -9.28 5.73
N ALA A 76 -2.28 -9.52 6.74
CA ALA A 76 -3.28 -10.58 6.76
C ALA A 76 -4.66 -9.93 6.73
N ASN A 77 -5.46 -10.21 5.73
CA ASN A 77 -6.78 -9.62 5.52
C ASN A 77 -7.84 -10.71 5.43
N LEU A 78 -8.90 -10.56 6.21
CA LEU A 78 -10.09 -11.38 6.15
C LEU A 78 -11.25 -10.55 5.58
N SER A 79 -11.72 -10.92 4.39
CA SER A 79 -12.90 -10.31 3.77
C SER A 79 -14.10 -11.23 3.93
N ARG A 80 -15.26 -10.65 4.18
CA ARG A 80 -16.55 -11.36 4.23
C ARG A 80 -17.54 -10.72 3.27
N LEU A 81 -18.12 -11.53 2.41
CA LEU A 81 -19.23 -11.12 1.57
C LEU A 81 -20.49 -11.02 2.45
N LEU A 82 -21.01 -9.80 2.65
CA LEU A 82 -22.20 -9.52 3.44
C LEU A 82 -23.47 -9.68 2.62
N SER A 83 -23.47 -9.14 1.39
CA SER A 83 -24.62 -9.16 0.50
C SER A 83 -24.17 -9.26 -0.94
N ARG A 84 -24.89 -10.04 -1.72
CA ARG A 84 -24.70 -10.18 -3.16
C ARG A 84 -26.06 -10.37 -3.82
N GLY A 85 -26.40 -9.45 -4.71
CA GLY A 85 -27.53 -9.54 -5.63
C GLY A 85 -27.08 -9.49 -7.07
N SER A 86 -28.02 -9.47 -7.98
CA SER A 86 -27.75 -9.27 -9.43
C SER A 86 -27.11 -7.90 -9.70
N LEU A 87 -27.45 -6.90 -8.89
CA LEU A 87 -27.08 -5.49 -9.09
C LEU A 87 -26.11 -4.94 -8.05
N HIS A 88 -25.73 -5.72 -7.04
CA HIS A 88 -24.83 -5.22 -5.99
C HIS A 88 -23.97 -6.30 -5.36
N LYS A 89 -22.84 -5.87 -4.78
CA LYS A 89 -21.98 -6.68 -3.92
C LYS A 89 -21.45 -5.80 -2.77
N THR A 90 -21.51 -6.32 -1.55
CA THR A 90 -21.01 -5.63 -0.36
C THR A 90 -20.10 -6.55 0.43
N TYR A 91 -18.89 -6.06 0.72
CA TYR A 91 -17.88 -6.75 1.50
C TYR A 91 -17.50 -5.93 2.73
N VAL A 92 -17.29 -6.60 3.85
CA VAL A 92 -16.54 -6.07 4.98
C VAL A 92 -15.19 -6.77 5.03
N ASN A 93 -14.15 -6.04 5.38
CA ASN A 93 -12.80 -6.56 5.56
C ASN A 93 -12.21 -6.10 6.89
N ALA A 94 -11.43 -6.98 7.49
CA ALA A 94 -10.62 -6.70 8.65
C ALA A 94 -9.20 -7.20 8.39
N ALA A 95 -8.19 -6.40 8.67
CA ALA A 95 -6.82 -6.78 8.44
C ALA A 95 -5.89 -6.39 9.59
N LEU A 96 -4.84 -7.20 9.75
CA LEU A 96 -3.66 -6.91 10.55
C LEU A 96 -2.50 -6.62 9.60
N TRP A 97 -1.70 -5.62 9.92
CA TRP A 97 -0.57 -5.23 9.10
C TRP A 97 0.66 -4.90 9.96
N THR A 98 1.83 -5.07 9.37
CA THR A 98 3.11 -4.61 9.92
C THR A 98 3.99 -4.08 8.80
N LYS A 99 4.74 -3.03 9.08
CA LYS A 99 5.70 -2.41 8.18
C LYS A 99 6.99 -2.12 8.93
N LYS A 100 8.14 -2.39 8.28
CA LYS A 100 9.47 -2.06 8.78
C LYS A 100 10.24 -1.38 7.66
N SER A 101 11.04 -0.38 8.00
CA SER A 101 12.00 0.23 7.08
C SER A 101 13.27 0.65 7.82
N HIS A 102 14.39 0.49 7.11
CA HIS A 102 15.73 0.84 7.55
C HIS A 102 16.43 1.55 6.40
N ASN A 103 17.19 2.59 6.71
CA ASN A 103 18.00 3.30 5.74
C ASN A 103 19.45 3.36 6.24
N TYR A 104 20.38 3.40 5.31
CA TYR A 104 21.82 3.32 5.55
C TYR A 104 22.55 4.36 4.73
N ILE A 105 23.67 4.86 5.27
CA ILE A 105 24.71 5.61 4.54
C ILE A 105 26.01 4.85 4.72
N ASN A 106 26.66 4.42 3.63
CA ASN A 106 27.90 3.61 3.66
C ASN A 106 27.81 2.44 4.65
N ASP A 107 26.72 1.66 4.58
CA ASP A 107 26.41 0.51 5.44
C ASP A 107 26.16 0.84 6.94
N THR A 108 26.20 2.12 7.31
CA THR A 108 25.85 2.57 8.66
C THR A 108 24.35 2.90 8.72
N GLU A 109 23.61 2.26 9.63
CA GLU A 109 22.17 2.50 9.79
C GLU A 109 21.88 3.92 10.29
N ILE A 110 20.93 4.59 9.65
CA ILE A 110 20.42 5.88 10.09
C ILE A 110 19.29 5.62 11.11
N GLU A 111 19.64 5.55 12.39
CA GLU A 111 18.69 5.17 13.46
C GLU A 111 17.43 6.04 13.52
N VAL A 112 17.57 7.35 13.26
CA VAL A 112 16.42 8.29 13.22
C VAL A 112 15.45 8.02 12.08
N GLN A 113 15.84 7.21 11.10
CA GLN A 113 14.98 6.80 9.98
C GLN A 113 14.44 5.37 10.13
N ARG A 114 14.85 4.67 11.19
CA ARG A 114 14.31 3.34 11.49
C ARG A 114 12.84 3.43 11.83
N ARG A 115 12.01 2.72 11.09
CA ARG A 115 10.57 2.66 11.30
C ARG A 115 10.12 1.22 11.52
N ARG A 116 9.29 1.02 12.52
CA ARG A 116 8.59 -0.24 12.74
C ARG A 116 7.21 0.06 13.26
N THR A 117 6.21 -0.22 12.44
CA THR A 117 4.81 0.06 12.74
C THR A 117 3.97 -1.18 12.54
N ALA A 118 2.92 -1.32 13.32
CA ALA A 118 1.93 -2.37 13.17
C ALA A 118 0.57 -1.84 13.59
N GLY A 119 -0.48 -2.46 13.09
CA GLY A 119 -1.83 -2.04 13.40
C GLY A 119 -2.88 -2.95 12.79
N TRP A 120 -4.10 -2.44 12.80
CA TRP A 120 -5.24 -3.06 12.20
C TRP A 120 -6.01 -2.07 11.33
N GLU A 121 -6.81 -2.59 10.45
CA GLU A 121 -7.76 -1.82 9.65
C GLU A 121 -9.06 -2.59 9.49
N VAL A 122 -10.15 -1.85 9.37
CA VAL A 122 -11.46 -2.37 8.99
C VAL A 122 -11.99 -1.53 7.83
N GLY A 123 -12.70 -2.18 6.92
CA GLY A 123 -13.21 -1.51 5.75
C GLY A 123 -14.53 -2.10 5.27
N LEU A 124 -15.25 -1.27 4.52
CA LEU A 124 -16.46 -1.62 3.81
C LEU A 124 -16.26 -1.28 2.34
N ASN A 125 -16.63 -2.21 1.45
CA ASN A 125 -16.64 -2.00 0.02
C ASN A 125 -18.01 -2.36 -0.53
N HIS A 126 -18.58 -1.48 -1.32
CA HIS A 126 -19.85 -1.67 -1.98
C HIS A 126 -19.73 -1.39 -3.46
N THR A 127 -20.21 -2.33 -4.27
CA THR A 127 -20.31 -2.15 -5.72
C THR A 127 -21.78 -2.19 -6.11
N GLN A 128 -22.23 -1.17 -6.83
CA GLN A 128 -23.59 -1.07 -7.38
C GLN A 128 -23.51 -1.04 -8.91
N TYR A 129 -24.30 -1.87 -9.55
CA TYR A 129 -24.51 -1.88 -10.99
C TYR A 129 -25.84 -1.23 -11.31
N ILE A 130 -25.85 -0.22 -12.18
CA ILE A 130 -27.04 0.53 -12.61
C ILE A 130 -27.03 0.52 -14.13
N GLY A 131 -27.69 -0.49 -14.73
CA GLY A 131 -27.53 -0.78 -16.15
C GLY A 131 -26.07 -1.14 -16.45
N GLU A 132 -25.44 -0.41 -17.36
CA GLU A 132 -24.02 -0.57 -17.70
C GLU A 132 -23.07 0.26 -16.79
N THR A 133 -23.64 1.12 -15.93
CA THR A 133 -22.89 1.97 -15.01
C THR A 133 -22.42 1.17 -13.81
N VAL A 134 -21.17 1.39 -13.39
CA VAL A 134 -20.60 0.79 -12.19
C VAL A 134 -20.21 1.89 -11.21
N LEU A 135 -20.76 1.80 -10.01
CA LEU A 135 -20.42 2.64 -8.86
C LEU A 135 -19.77 1.77 -7.80
N GLN A 136 -18.54 2.12 -7.43
CA GLN A 136 -17.83 1.47 -6.34
C GLN A 136 -17.60 2.48 -5.22
N LEU A 137 -17.95 2.10 -4.01
CA LEU A 137 -17.81 2.89 -2.79
C LEU A 137 -16.90 2.12 -1.84
N PHE A 138 -15.99 2.81 -1.19
CA PHE A 138 -15.23 2.22 -0.10
C PHE A 138 -15.09 3.19 1.08
N ALA A 139 -14.97 2.62 2.26
CA ALA A 139 -14.65 3.32 3.50
C ALA A 139 -13.74 2.42 4.34
N ASN A 140 -12.62 2.95 4.81
CA ASN A 140 -11.66 2.21 5.62
C ASN A 140 -11.26 3.03 6.84
N TYR A 141 -11.12 2.38 7.98
CA TYR A 141 -10.51 2.92 9.17
C TYR A 141 -9.24 2.13 9.50
N LYS A 142 -8.11 2.81 9.56
CA LYS A 142 -6.78 2.26 9.86
C LYS A 142 -6.27 2.83 11.15
N ARG A 143 -5.78 1.97 12.04
CA ARG A 143 -5.18 2.35 13.32
C ARG A 143 -3.83 1.68 13.52
N GLY A 144 -2.80 2.50 13.79
CA GLY A 144 -1.52 2.04 14.29
C GLY A 144 -1.61 1.70 15.79
N THR A 145 -0.87 0.69 16.20
CA THR A 145 -0.78 0.23 17.59
C THR A 145 0.67 0.09 18.02
N GLY A 146 0.90 -0.03 19.34
CA GLY A 146 2.22 -0.40 19.87
C GLY A 146 2.58 -1.89 19.72
N GLY A 147 1.73 -2.68 19.01
CA GLY A 147 1.93 -4.12 18.82
C GLY A 147 3.16 -4.45 17.98
N ASN A 148 3.57 -5.72 18.01
CA ASN A 148 4.70 -6.25 17.22
C ASN A 148 6.01 -5.45 17.39
N LYS A 149 6.29 -4.95 18.61
CA LYS A 149 7.47 -4.13 18.92
C LYS A 149 7.54 -2.86 18.02
N SER A 150 6.41 -2.22 17.74
CA SER A 150 6.36 -0.95 17.03
C SER A 150 7.19 0.11 17.76
N LEU A 151 7.93 0.90 17.00
CA LEU A 151 8.73 2.00 17.51
C LEU A 151 7.90 3.29 17.47
N PRO A 152 8.08 4.21 18.44
CA PRO A 152 7.60 5.57 18.32
C PRO A 152 8.13 6.20 17.02
N ALA A 153 7.34 7.05 16.38
CA ALA A 153 7.85 7.83 15.27
C ALA A 153 8.81 8.90 15.82
N PRO A 154 9.96 9.17 15.18
CA PRO A 154 10.87 10.24 15.64
C PRO A 154 10.16 11.60 15.74
N GLU A 155 9.18 11.86 14.89
CA GLU A 155 8.36 13.07 14.87
C GLU A 155 7.40 13.17 16.06
N GLU A 156 7.17 12.08 16.83
CA GLU A 156 6.32 12.12 18.04
C GLU A 156 6.86 13.08 19.09
N ALA A 157 8.19 13.20 19.19
CA ALA A 157 8.83 14.14 20.12
C ALA A 157 8.46 15.61 19.86
N PHE A 158 8.08 15.93 18.62
CA PHE A 158 7.70 17.28 18.17
C PHE A 158 6.19 17.43 17.93
N GLY A 159 5.40 16.35 18.15
CA GLY A 159 3.96 16.37 17.90
C GLY A 159 3.57 16.38 16.41
N GLU A 160 4.51 16.14 15.50
CA GLU A 160 4.31 16.26 14.04
C GLU A 160 3.89 14.96 13.36
N GLY A 161 3.89 13.83 14.07
CA GLY A 161 3.48 12.54 13.54
C GLY A 161 3.53 11.45 14.61
N THR A 162 2.77 10.37 14.41
CA THR A 162 2.76 9.24 15.35
C THR A 162 2.70 7.91 14.64
N SER A 163 3.37 6.89 15.19
CA SER A 163 3.24 5.49 14.77
C SER A 163 1.87 4.87 15.16
N ARG A 164 1.11 5.54 16.03
CA ARG A 164 -0.25 5.16 16.47
C ARG A 164 -1.32 5.93 15.73
N MET A 165 -1.12 6.11 14.41
CA MET A 165 -2.01 6.86 13.55
C MET A 165 -3.47 6.37 13.63
N GLN A 166 -4.40 7.31 13.43
CA GLN A 166 -5.82 7.06 13.23
C GLN A 166 -6.23 7.74 11.93
N ILE A 167 -6.55 6.92 10.93
CA ILE A 167 -6.82 7.37 9.56
C ILE A 167 -8.14 6.79 9.12
N PHE A 168 -9.04 7.65 8.65
CA PHE A 168 -10.24 7.28 7.93
C PHE A 168 -10.07 7.66 6.47
N THR A 169 -10.29 6.72 5.56
CA THR A 169 -10.30 6.97 4.12
C THR A 169 -11.63 6.55 3.53
N ALA A 170 -12.16 7.33 2.61
CA ALA A 170 -13.33 6.94 1.84
C ALA A 170 -13.16 7.40 0.39
N GLY A 171 -13.80 6.70 -0.53
CA GLY A 171 -13.75 7.06 -1.94
C GLY A 171 -14.87 6.48 -2.76
N ILE A 172 -14.97 7.01 -3.97
CA ILE A 172 -15.96 6.68 -4.98
C ILE A 172 -15.24 6.50 -6.30
N ASP A 173 -15.43 5.33 -6.93
CA ASP A 173 -15.05 5.10 -8.32
C ASP A 173 -16.34 4.95 -9.14
N PHE A 174 -16.45 5.77 -10.19
CA PHE A 174 -17.61 5.81 -11.04
C PHE A 174 -17.19 5.57 -12.49
N THR A 175 -17.84 4.59 -13.12
CA THR A 175 -17.66 4.24 -14.52
C THR A 175 -19.00 4.33 -15.24
N TYR A 176 -19.07 5.19 -16.27
CA TYR A 176 -20.25 5.39 -17.08
C TYR A 176 -19.91 5.18 -18.56
N PRO A 177 -20.35 4.07 -19.19
CA PRO A 177 -20.27 3.88 -20.64
C PRO A 177 -21.42 4.62 -21.31
N PHE A 178 -21.15 5.26 -22.45
CA PHE A 178 -22.15 5.95 -23.26
C PHE A 178 -21.74 5.95 -24.73
N THR A 179 -22.66 6.28 -25.63
CA THR A 179 -22.42 6.30 -27.06
C THR A 179 -22.74 7.69 -27.62
N ILE A 180 -21.86 8.22 -28.47
CA ILE A 180 -22.11 9.44 -29.23
C ILE A 180 -22.10 9.05 -30.72
N GLY A 181 -23.25 9.14 -31.37
CA GLY A 181 -23.43 8.56 -32.73
C GLY A 181 -23.21 7.04 -32.67
N ASN A 182 -22.24 6.54 -33.45
CA ASN A 182 -21.88 5.10 -33.48
C ASN A 182 -20.59 4.81 -32.72
N GLN A 183 -20.04 5.77 -31.96
CA GLN A 183 -18.78 5.61 -31.22
C GLN A 183 -19.04 5.37 -29.74
N PRO A 184 -18.53 4.27 -29.15
CA PRO A 184 -18.62 4.01 -27.72
C PRO A 184 -17.58 4.83 -26.95
N PHE A 185 -18.01 5.43 -25.85
CA PHE A 185 -17.18 6.16 -24.91
C PHE A 185 -17.34 5.58 -23.49
N ARG A 186 -16.33 5.81 -22.66
CA ARG A 186 -16.39 5.47 -21.25
C ARG A 186 -15.87 6.63 -20.42
N PHE A 187 -16.70 7.16 -19.55
CA PHE A 187 -16.31 8.13 -18.54
C PHE A 187 -15.92 7.40 -17.27
N ASN A 188 -14.71 7.64 -16.76
CA ASN A 188 -14.22 7.12 -15.48
C ASN A 188 -13.81 8.29 -14.61
N THR A 189 -14.24 8.30 -13.36
CA THR A 189 -13.79 9.25 -12.35
C THR A 189 -13.60 8.56 -11.02
N SER A 190 -12.62 9.03 -10.25
CA SER A 190 -12.28 8.52 -8.92
C SER A 190 -12.09 9.69 -7.95
N TRP A 191 -12.74 9.62 -6.82
CA TRP A 191 -12.64 10.60 -5.74
C TRP A 191 -12.24 9.88 -4.47
N ASN A 192 -11.18 10.39 -3.81
CA ASN A 192 -10.64 9.82 -2.59
C ASN A 192 -10.44 10.92 -1.55
N GLY A 193 -10.82 10.63 -0.32
CA GLY A 193 -10.64 11.50 0.82
C GLY A 193 -9.96 10.80 1.99
N GLN A 194 -9.15 11.53 2.73
CA GLN A 194 -8.49 11.07 3.94
C GLN A 194 -8.73 12.06 5.07
N TRP A 195 -9.13 11.55 6.22
CA TRP A 195 -9.28 12.28 7.47
C TRP A 195 -8.44 11.58 8.55
N ASN A 196 -7.80 12.34 9.39
CA ASN A 196 -6.93 11.83 10.43
C ASN A 196 -7.35 12.38 11.81
N GLY A 197 -7.40 11.48 12.79
CA GLY A 197 -7.65 11.83 14.19
C GLY A 197 -6.38 12.11 14.99
N THR A 198 -5.20 11.93 14.36
CA THR A 198 -3.88 12.13 14.97
C THR A 198 -2.96 12.81 13.96
N PRO A 199 -1.89 13.49 14.38
CA PRO A 199 -0.82 13.92 13.49
C PRO A 199 -0.25 12.72 12.71
N LEU A 200 -0.04 12.89 11.41
CA LEU A 200 0.46 11.84 10.52
C LEU A 200 1.91 12.07 10.13
N THR A 201 2.69 11.00 10.10
CA THR A 201 4.01 11.03 9.47
C THR A 201 3.86 11.30 7.96
N GLN A 202 4.89 11.77 7.30
CA GLN A 202 4.85 12.07 5.85
C GLN A 202 4.46 10.84 5.02
N GLN A 203 4.83 9.65 5.48
CA GLN A 203 4.52 8.39 4.79
C GLN A 203 3.05 7.95 4.87
N ASP A 204 2.28 8.53 5.81
CA ASP A 204 0.87 8.20 6.05
C ASP A 204 -0.09 9.27 5.51
N LYS A 205 0.45 10.39 5.00
CA LYS A 205 -0.34 11.45 4.37
C LYS A 205 -0.77 11.05 2.96
N LEU A 206 -1.97 11.46 2.57
CA LEU A 206 -2.44 11.33 1.19
C LEU A 206 -1.60 12.27 0.30
N SER A 207 -0.93 11.69 -0.68
CA SER A 207 -0.20 12.46 -1.68
C SER A 207 -1.14 12.89 -2.79
N ILE A 208 -1.23 14.20 -3.04
CA ILE A 208 -2.01 14.78 -4.12
C ILE A 208 -1.04 15.24 -5.20
N GLY A 209 -1.14 14.64 -6.38
CA GLY A 209 -0.23 14.91 -7.49
C GLY A 209 1.12 14.21 -7.32
N GLY A 210 1.44 13.33 -8.23
CA GLY A 210 2.75 12.72 -8.40
C GLY A 210 3.31 13.12 -9.76
N ARG A 211 4.62 13.37 -9.84
CA ARG A 211 5.37 13.39 -11.09
C ARG A 211 5.99 12.03 -11.30
#